data_3cdcff536701427f7c05cb9fc9b353c5
#
_entry.id   3cdcff536701427f7c05cb9fc9b353c5
#
_cell.length_a   1.000
_cell.length_b   1.000
_cell.length_c   1.000
_cell.angle_alpha   90.00
_cell.angle_beta   90.00
_cell.angle_gamma   90.00
#
_symmetry.space_group_name_H-M   'P 1'
#
loop_
_entity.id
_entity.type
_entity.pdbx_description
1 polymer ?
#
loop_
_entity_poly.entity_id
_entity_poly.type
_entity_poly.pdbx_seq_one_letter_code
_entity_poly.pdbx_strand_id
1 'polypeptide(L)'
;MKDTQFILEIIKELRADASLNYKKEVLARYSDYEPFKEFLIRVYNPRINYYMKKIPAMNCYETKEQDMSGLRDVLNVLSGRMATGNDAINYVRNFLLEANQTVRELFELAIGRDIRAGVGVGIINEVYKGLIEEIFYQRCSKLDEKALERFDTMPEGFLTQAKLDGQFSYIIKANDTLTMLTRAGTAWISDNLKEDMLKCSDGVYIGEALIYKDGKPLDRKTGNGLINKFIKRETTLESLQNKIDTVLNSGRYLTGKNLKISEEIKQKEQEFAEIDKALHFVIWDSLTLHEFEEGLSTRPYTERFGEAIKATFMTSKLKPVSSYRVYSMKEAQAIADDFISEGGEGAIVKKLDTMWKDGTSKDMVKIKAVLDADLLCVDVEGGSGKYKGKVGALVLETSCGRLRVKVGTGLNDLDRAKPFDFYIGKVIEIQYNEFIKSKSKSTDSLFLPRFVEVREDKNTATGYEEIVG
;
A
#
# COMPACT_ATOMS: atom_id res chain seq x y z
N MET A 1 -34.13 20.86 -4.50
CA MET A 1 -33.23 20.42 -3.43
C MET A 1 -31.80 20.68 -3.90
N LYS A 2 -30.88 21.17 -3.04
CA LYS A 2 -29.48 21.35 -3.45
C LYS A 2 -28.83 19.97 -3.66
N ASP A 3 -27.94 19.84 -4.64
CA ASP A 3 -27.28 18.55 -4.96
C ASP A 3 -26.60 17.93 -3.75
N THR A 4 -25.93 18.72 -2.91
CA THR A 4 -25.29 18.21 -1.69
C THR A 4 -26.26 17.56 -0.72
N GLN A 5 -27.44 18.16 -0.50
CA GLN A 5 -28.47 17.60 0.37
C GLN A 5 -29.01 16.29 -0.22
N PHE A 6 -29.26 16.26 -1.51
CA PHE A 6 -29.80 15.07 -2.18
C PHE A 6 -28.79 13.91 -2.22
N ILE A 7 -27.50 14.19 -2.46
CA ILE A 7 -26.44 13.19 -2.35
C ILE A 7 -26.40 12.58 -0.95
N LEU A 8 -26.49 13.41 0.10
CA LEU A 8 -26.48 12.90 1.48
C LEU A 8 -27.73 12.05 1.80
N GLU A 9 -28.88 12.39 1.23
CA GLU A 9 -30.11 11.58 1.37
C GLU A 9 -29.96 10.22 0.70
N ILE A 10 -29.39 10.15 -0.52
CA ILE A 10 -29.07 8.87 -1.18
C ILE A 10 -28.12 8.03 -0.31
N ILE A 11 -27.10 8.64 0.28
CA ILE A 11 -26.17 7.95 1.15
C ILE A 11 -26.86 7.44 2.42
N LYS A 12 -27.76 8.22 3.01
CA LYS A 12 -28.56 7.77 4.16
C LYS A 12 -29.49 6.61 3.80
N GLU A 13 -30.11 6.66 2.64
CA GLU A 13 -30.90 5.54 2.12
C GLU A 13 -30.06 4.28 1.95
N LEU A 14 -28.86 4.37 1.36
CA LEU A 14 -27.93 3.24 1.26
C LEU A 14 -27.50 2.67 2.62
N ARG A 15 -27.50 3.48 3.68
CA ARG A 15 -27.19 3.05 5.07
C ARG A 15 -28.37 2.40 5.78
N ALA A 16 -29.60 2.54 5.27
CA ALA A 16 -30.81 2.09 5.94
C ALA A 16 -30.90 0.56 6.04
N ASP A 17 -30.29 -0.18 5.11
CA ASP A 17 -30.30 -1.64 5.11
C ASP A 17 -28.91 -2.21 4.80
N ALA A 18 -28.56 -3.31 5.44
CA ALA A 18 -27.27 -3.99 5.24
C ALA A 18 -27.25 -4.88 3.97
N SER A 19 -28.42 -5.22 3.40
CA SER A 19 -28.57 -6.11 2.25
C SER A 19 -27.90 -5.54 0.99
N LEU A 20 -27.08 -6.35 0.33
CA LEU A 20 -26.43 -5.96 -0.92
C LEU A 20 -27.45 -5.74 -2.05
N ASN A 21 -28.53 -6.53 -2.10
CA ASN A 21 -29.56 -6.35 -3.11
C ASN A 21 -30.29 -5.02 -2.94
N TYR A 22 -30.65 -4.67 -1.71
CA TYR A 22 -31.23 -3.36 -1.41
C TYR A 22 -30.31 -2.21 -1.88
N LYS A 23 -29.01 -2.29 -1.58
CA LYS A 23 -28.05 -1.28 -2.00
C LYS A 23 -27.96 -1.15 -3.52
N LYS A 24 -27.97 -2.27 -4.25
CA LYS A 24 -28.00 -2.27 -5.72
C LYS A 24 -29.26 -1.63 -6.27
N GLU A 25 -30.42 -1.91 -5.67
CA GLU A 25 -31.68 -1.29 -6.06
C GLU A 25 -31.68 0.23 -5.83
N VAL A 26 -31.15 0.68 -4.69
CA VAL A 26 -30.97 2.13 -4.40
C VAL A 26 -30.04 2.77 -5.42
N LEU A 27 -28.86 2.19 -5.67
CA LEU A 27 -27.94 2.70 -6.70
C LEU A 27 -28.63 2.76 -8.08
N ALA A 28 -29.30 1.70 -8.51
CA ALA A 28 -29.99 1.65 -9.81
C ALA A 28 -31.06 2.74 -9.95
N ARG A 29 -31.77 3.05 -8.87
CA ARG A 29 -32.80 4.11 -8.84
C ARG A 29 -32.24 5.49 -9.15
N TYR A 30 -30.99 5.75 -8.76
CA TYR A 30 -30.32 7.03 -8.96
C TYR A 30 -29.28 6.98 -10.08
N SER A 31 -29.42 6.03 -11.03
CA SER A 31 -28.47 5.83 -12.14
C SER A 31 -28.31 7.05 -13.05
N ASP A 32 -29.34 7.88 -13.19
CA ASP A 32 -29.33 9.05 -14.04
C ASP A 32 -28.94 10.34 -13.31
N TYR A 33 -28.61 10.25 -12.02
CA TYR A 33 -28.24 11.42 -11.23
C TYR A 33 -26.71 11.65 -11.23
N GLU A 34 -26.24 12.42 -12.21
CA GLU A 34 -24.81 12.67 -12.44
C GLU A 34 -24.05 13.27 -11.23
N PRO A 35 -24.60 14.20 -10.41
CA PRO A 35 -23.87 14.72 -9.25
C PRO A 35 -23.50 13.64 -8.23
N PHE A 36 -24.32 12.59 -8.07
CA PHE A 36 -24.00 11.46 -7.19
C PHE A 36 -22.89 10.58 -7.77
N LYS A 37 -22.93 10.29 -9.07
CA LYS A 37 -21.86 9.55 -9.75
C LYS A 37 -20.53 10.30 -9.66
N GLU A 38 -20.53 11.61 -9.93
CA GLU A 38 -19.34 12.45 -9.77
C GLU A 38 -18.79 12.36 -8.34
N PHE A 39 -19.68 12.43 -7.33
CA PHE A 39 -19.26 12.30 -5.95
C PHE A 39 -18.66 10.92 -5.65
N LEU A 40 -19.25 9.83 -6.16
CA LEU A 40 -18.68 8.48 -6.03
C LEU A 40 -17.28 8.38 -6.67
N ILE A 41 -17.07 8.97 -7.85
CA ILE A 41 -15.74 9.04 -8.48
C ILE A 41 -14.75 9.76 -7.55
N ARG A 42 -15.14 10.89 -6.97
CA ARG A 42 -14.27 11.63 -6.04
C ARG A 42 -13.94 10.84 -4.77
N VAL A 43 -14.86 10.01 -4.30
CA VAL A 43 -14.64 9.16 -3.13
C VAL A 43 -13.76 7.95 -3.47
N TYR A 44 -14.04 7.26 -4.56
CA TYR A 44 -13.50 5.91 -4.79
C TYR A 44 -12.42 5.81 -5.89
N ASN A 45 -12.28 6.80 -6.80
CA ASN A 45 -11.27 6.70 -7.86
C ASN A 45 -9.85 6.61 -7.25
N PRO A 46 -9.09 5.52 -7.47
CA PRO A 46 -7.80 5.30 -6.85
C PRO A 46 -6.73 6.31 -7.30
N ARG A 47 -6.91 6.97 -8.44
CA ARG A 47 -5.99 7.99 -8.95
C ARG A 47 -6.17 9.35 -8.29
N ILE A 48 -7.30 9.62 -7.63
CA ILE A 48 -7.52 10.85 -6.88
C ILE A 48 -6.94 10.69 -5.48
N ASN A 49 -6.00 11.53 -5.08
CA ASN A 49 -5.44 11.56 -3.73
C ASN A 49 -5.56 12.97 -3.14
N TYR A 50 -6.09 13.07 -1.94
CA TYR A 50 -6.27 14.36 -1.27
C TYR A 50 -5.14 14.75 -0.34
N TYR A 51 -4.16 13.87 -0.11
CA TYR A 51 -2.96 14.09 0.72
C TYR A 51 -3.25 14.59 2.15
N MET A 52 -4.47 14.41 2.63
CA MET A 52 -4.93 14.82 3.95
C MET A 52 -5.37 13.59 4.75
N LYS A 53 -4.71 13.34 5.89
CA LYS A 53 -5.04 12.19 6.78
C LYS A 53 -5.94 12.58 7.93
N LYS A 54 -5.90 13.84 8.36
CA LYS A 54 -6.70 14.37 9.47
C LYS A 54 -7.35 15.67 9.03
N ILE A 55 -8.65 15.73 9.18
CA ILE A 55 -9.43 16.94 8.94
C ILE A 55 -9.22 17.87 10.16
N PRO A 56 -8.96 19.18 9.96
CA PRO A 56 -8.79 20.11 11.05
C PRO A 56 -10.03 20.14 11.96
N ALA A 57 -9.82 20.04 13.27
CA ALA A 57 -10.89 20.20 14.24
C ALA A 57 -11.38 21.65 14.24
N MET A 58 -12.71 21.83 14.31
CA MET A 58 -13.36 23.13 14.28
C MET A 58 -14.30 23.28 15.47
N ASN A 59 -14.16 24.39 16.21
CA ASN A 59 -14.98 24.69 17.39
C ASN A 59 -16.16 25.61 17.10
N CYS A 60 -16.27 26.17 15.90
CA CYS A 60 -17.33 27.11 15.52
C CYS A 60 -17.99 26.74 14.20
N TYR A 61 -19.27 26.99 14.10
CA TYR A 61 -20.10 26.64 12.95
C TYR A 61 -20.80 27.90 12.44
N GLU A 62 -20.20 28.56 11.45
CA GLU A 62 -20.94 29.55 10.67
C GLU A 62 -21.74 28.83 9.58
N THR A 63 -23.00 29.22 9.42
CA THR A 63 -23.94 28.63 8.48
C THR A 63 -23.98 29.40 7.16
N LYS A 64 -22.85 29.48 6.46
CA LYS A 64 -22.90 29.88 5.06
C LYS A 64 -23.22 28.65 4.22
N GLU A 65 -24.11 28.79 3.26
CA GLU A 65 -24.50 27.70 2.37
C GLU A 65 -23.47 27.52 1.26
N GLN A 66 -22.52 26.63 1.47
CA GLN A 66 -21.73 26.10 0.36
C GLN A 66 -22.55 25.04 -0.41
N ASP A 67 -22.37 24.98 -1.71
CA ASP A 67 -23.00 24.03 -2.60
C ASP A 67 -21.99 22.97 -3.11
N MET A 68 -22.38 22.21 -4.10
CA MET A 68 -21.53 21.20 -4.72
C MET A 68 -20.30 21.81 -5.40
N SER A 69 -20.36 23.08 -5.86
CA SER A 69 -19.22 23.78 -6.48
C SER A 69 -18.10 24.00 -5.45
N GLY A 70 -18.43 24.55 -4.28
CA GLY A 70 -17.44 24.77 -3.21
C GLY A 70 -16.80 23.46 -2.72
N LEU A 71 -17.59 22.39 -2.61
CA LEU A 71 -17.04 21.06 -2.30
C LEU A 71 -16.10 20.56 -3.40
N ARG A 72 -16.48 20.72 -4.66
CA ARG A 72 -15.65 20.35 -5.82
C ARG A 72 -14.34 21.13 -5.83
N ASP A 73 -14.38 22.42 -5.57
CA ASP A 73 -13.21 23.29 -5.60
C ASP A 73 -12.18 22.91 -4.53
N VAL A 74 -12.61 22.68 -3.28
CA VAL A 74 -11.67 22.27 -2.22
C VAL A 74 -11.06 20.90 -2.51
N LEU A 75 -11.83 19.95 -3.03
CA LEU A 75 -11.31 18.63 -3.41
C LEU A 75 -10.33 18.72 -4.60
N ASN A 76 -10.57 19.61 -5.58
CA ASN A 76 -9.66 19.88 -6.68
C ASN A 76 -8.35 20.54 -6.21
N VAL A 77 -8.42 21.53 -5.31
CA VAL A 77 -7.24 22.16 -4.72
C VAL A 77 -6.37 21.13 -4.00
N LEU A 78 -6.98 20.20 -3.24
CA LEU A 78 -6.25 19.17 -2.54
C LEU A 78 -5.65 18.12 -3.49
N SER A 79 -6.46 17.59 -4.41
CA SER A 79 -6.01 16.53 -5.33
C SER A 79 -4.99 17.05 -6.35
N GLY A 80 -5.14 18.26 -6.84
CA GLY A 80 -4.20 18.94 -7.72
C GLY A 80 -2.99 19.53 -6.99
N ARG A 81 -2.92 19.38 -5.63
CA ARG A 81 -1.84 19.92 -4.78
C ARG A 81 -1.60 21.42 -4.94
N MET A 82 -2.62 22.19 -5.30
CA MET A 82 -2.55 23.64 -5.38
C MET A 82 -2.33 24.31 -4.00
N ALA A 83 -2.66 23.58 -2.93
CA ALA A 83 -2.25 23.89 -1.55
C ALA A 83 -1.66 22.63 -0.89
N THR A 84 -0.58 22.79 -0.12
CA THR A 84 0.14 21.67 0.54
C THR A 84 0.49 22.03 1.98
N GLY A 85 0.76 21.02 2.84
CA GLY A 85 1.19 21.25 4.22
C GLY A 85 0.23 22.14 5.00
N ASN A 86 0.75 23.18 5.66
CA ASN A 86 -0.06 24.12 6.46
C ASN A 86 -1.03 24.95 5.61
N ASP A 87 -0.69 25.26 4.37
CA ASP A 87 -1.56 26.01 3.47
C ASP A 87 -2.80 25.20 3.11
N ALA A 88 -2.64 23.89 2.84
CA ALA A 88 -3.78 22.99 2.65
C ALA A 88 -4.66 22.90 3.90
N ILE A 89 -4.06 22.83 5.10
CA ILE A 89 -4.79 22.81 6.37
C ILE A 89 -5.59 24.12 6.55
N ASN A 90 -4.97 25.26 6.27
CA ASN A 90 -5.62 26.57 6.39
C ASN A 90 -6.72 26.74 5.33
N TYR A 91 -6.47 26.30 4.09
CA TYR A 91 -7.46 26.33 3.02
C TYR A 91 -8.71 25.50 3.37
N VAL A 92 -8.51 24.28 3.84
CA VAL A 92 -9.60 23.40 4.30
C VAL A 92 -10.30 23.99 5.53
N ARG A 93 -9.57 24.59 6.47
CA ARG A 93 -10.16 25.25 7.63
C ARG A 93 -11.10 26.38 7.21
N ASN A 94 -10.67 27.26 6.30
CA ASN A 94 -11.49 28.34 5.77
C ASN A 94 -12.74 27.81 5.05
N PHE A 95 -12.58 26.78 4.22
CA PHE A 95 -13.71 26.11 3.58
C PHE A 95 -14.71 25.56 4.59
N LEU A 96 -14.23 24.86 5.63
CA LEU A 96 -15.08 24.28 6.66
C LEU A 96 -15.79 25.32 7.54
N LEU A 97 -15.22 26.52 7.72
CA LEU A 97 -15.88 27.62 8.42
C LEU A 97 -17.14 28.09 7.67
N GLU A 98 -17.12 28.06 6.35
CA GLU A 98 -18.22 28.49 5.49
C GLU A 98 -19.18 27.35 5.11
N ALA A 99 -18.80 26.09 5.33
CA ALA A 99 -19.57 24.91 4.94
C ALA A 99 -20.65 24.58 5.98
N ASN A 100 -21.87 24.27 5.51
CA ASN A 100 -22.92 23.72 6.34
C ASN A 100 -22.63 22.24 6.72
N GLN A 101 -23.42 21.67 7.62
CA GLN A 101 -23.23 20.31 8.14
C GLN A 101 -23.23 19.24 7.02
N THR A 102 -24.09 19.39 6.02
CA THR A 102 -24.19 18.47 4.88
C THR A 102 -22.90 18.44 4.05
N VAL A 103 -22.40 19.62 3.69
CA VAL A 103 -21.16 19.76 2.90
C VAL A 103 -19.95 19.24 3.68
N ARG A 104 -19.91 19.45 4.99
CA ARG A 104 -18.84 18.90 5.85
C ARG A 104 -18.87 17.40 5.87
N GLU A 105 -20.04 16.78 6.04
CA GLU A 105 -20.17 15.30 6.01
C GLU A 105 -19.71 14.75 4.66
N LEU A 106 -20.13 15.33 3.54
CA LEU A 106 -19.67 14.91 2.22
C LEU A 106 -18.15 15.07 2.05
N PHE A 107 -17.58 16.20 2.53
CA PHE A 107 -16.14 16.40 2.54
C PHE A 107 -15.40 15.31 3.34
N GLU A 108 -15.89 14.99 4.54
CA GLU A 108 -15.33 13.92 5.39
C GLU A 108 -15.38 12.54 4.72
N LEU A 109 -16.48 12.23 4.03
CA LEU A 109 -16.62 10.98 3.28
C LEU A 109 -15.64 10.92 2.11
N ALA A 110 -15.45 12.03 1.39
CA ALA A 110 -14.49 12.10 0.29
C ALA A 110 -13.04 11.94 0.77
N ILE A 111 -12.64 12.66 1.81
CA ILE A 111 -11.29 12.53 2.40
C ILE A 111 -11.07 11.13 3.00
N GLY A 112 -12.09 10.56 3.64
CA GLY A 112 -12.10 9.21 4.21
C GLY A 112 -12.12 8.09 3.15
N ARG A 113 -12.39 8.42 1.88
CA ARG A 113 -12.47 7.49 0.76
C ARG A 113 -13.49 6.36 0.96
N ASP A 114 -14.58 6.67 1.66
CA ASP A 114 -15.66 5.72 1.94
C ASP A 114 -16.94 6.49 2.30
N ILE A 115 -18.03 6.23 1.60
CA ILE A 115 -19.35 6.78 1.94
C ILE A 115 -19.98 6.15 3.19
N ARG A 116 -19.30 5.18 3.79
CA ARG A 116 -19.72 4.48 5.03
C ARG A 116 -21.10 3.87 4.93
N ALA A 117 -21.45 3.37 3.75
CA ALA A 117 -22.73 2.72 3.48
C ALA A 117 -22.59 1.21 3.19
N GLY A 118 -21.39 0.63 3.40
CA GLY A 118 -21.10 -0.77 3.05
C GLY A 118 -21.19 -1.02 1.53
N VAL A 119 -20.93 0.00 0.73
CA VAL A 119 -20.88 -0.06 -0.75
C VAL A 119 -19.45 0.22 -1.17
N GLY A 120 -18.82 -0.76 -1.80
CA GLY A 120 -17.47 -0.63 -2.36
C GLY A 120 -17.49 -0.56 -3.89
N VAL A 121 -16.30 -0.36 -4.48
CA VAL A 121 -16.10 -0.18 -5.93
C VAL A 121 -16.76 -1.29 -6.74
N GLY A 122 -16.63 -2.57 -6.34
CA GLY A 122 -17.23 -3.68 -7.06
C GLY A 122 -18.75 -3.58 -7.20
N ILE A 123 -19.46 -3.16 -6.12
CA ILE A 123 -20.91 -2.98 -6.15
C ILE A 123 -21.29 -1.77 -7.01
N ILE A 124 -20.52 -0.68 -6.91
CA ILE A 124 -20.73 0.53 -7.71
C ILE A 124 -20.58 0.19 -9.20
N ASN A 125 -19.50 -0.48 -9.58
CA ASN A 125 -19.24 -0.83 -10.97
C ASN A 125 -20.16 -1.92 -11.54
N GLU A 126 -20.74 -2.76 -10.69
CA GLU A 126 -21.76 -3.71 -11.10
C GLU A 126 -23.03 -3.00 -11.56
N VAL A 127 -23.42 -1.90 -10.88
CA VAL A 127 -24.62 -1.11 -11.22
C VAL A 127 -24.30 -0.03 -12.26
N TYR A 128 -23.21 0.71 -12.04
CA TYR A 128 -22.75 1.80 -12.91
C TYR A 128 -21.51 1.35 -13.68
N LYS A 129 -21.69 0.52 -14.69
CA LYS A 129 -20.61 -0.16 -15.43
C LYS A 129 -19.40 0.75 -15.69
N GLY A 130 -18.28 0.44 -15.06
CA GLY A 130 -17.01 1.15 -15.26
C GLY A 130 -16.96 2.58 -14.72
N LEU A 131 -17.86 2.98 -13.82
CA LEU A 131 -17.87 4.33 -13.25
C LEU A 131 -16.60 4.64 -12.47
N ILE A 132 -16.12 3.70 -11.68
CA ILE A 132 -14.90 3.83 -10.92
C ILE A 132 -13.82 3.00 -11.61
N GLU A 133 -12.75 3.66 -12.01
CA GLU A 133 -11.60 3.01 -12.59
C GLU A 133 -10.95 2.05 -11.58
N GLU A 134 -10.75 0.81 -11.96
CA GLU A 134 -10.11 -0.21 -11.14
C GLU A 134 -8.68 -0.45 -11.60
N ILE A 135 -7.76 -0.61 -10.65
CA ILE A 135 -6.43 -1.10 -10.91
C ILE A 135 -6.38 -2.53 -10.40
N PHE A 136 -6.52 -3.44 -11.34
CA PHE A 136 -6.46 -4.85 -11.06
C PHE A 136 -5.10 -5.24 -10.50
N TYR A 137 -5.08 -6.05 -9.46
CA TYR A 137 -3.86 -6.48 -8.78
C TYR A 137 -3.98 -7.91 -8.27
N GLN A 138 -3.15 -8.80 -8.79
CA GLN A 138 -3.07 -10.17 -8.30
C GLN A 138 -2.17 -10.27 -7.07
N ARG A 139 -2.66 -10.95 -6.03
CA ARG A 139 -2.00 -11.13 -4.73
C ARG A 139 -1.66 -12.58 -4.47
N CYS A 140 -0.55 -12.83 -3.79
CA CYS A 140 -0.18 -14.15 -3.29
C CYS A 140 -0.94 -14.48 -2.01
N SER A 141 -1.35 -15.73 -1.86
CA SER A 141 -1.86 -16.28 -0.60
C SER A 141 -0.73 -16.50 0.42
N LYS A 142 -1.09 -16.79 1.66
CA LYS A 142 -0.14 -17.23 2.68
C LYS A 142 0.14 -18.71 2.50
N LEU A 143 1.31 -19.15 2.96
CA LEU A 143 1.63 -20.57 3.09
C LEU A 143 0.78 -21.15 4.24
N ASP A 144 0.05 -22.22 3.95
CA ASP A 144 -0.69 -23.05 4.90
C ASP A 144 -0.55 -24.52 4.52
N GLU A 145 -1.02 -25.45 5.35
CA GLU A 145 -0.95 -26.88 5.11
C GLU A 145 -1.56 -27.31 3.78
N LYS A 146 -2.70 -26.70 3.40
CA LYS A 146 -3.36 -26.98 2.12
C LYS A 146 -2.55 -26.50 0.91
N ALA A 147 -1.78 -25.45 1.08
CA ALA A 147 -0.85 -24.98 0.06
C ALA A 147 0.33 -25.95 -0.09
N LEU A 148 0.90 -26.41 1.03
CA LEU A 148 1.97 -27.43 1.02
C LEU A 148 1.54 -28.68 0.25
N GLU A 149 0.42 -29.30 0.63
CA GLU A 149 -0.12 -30.49 -0.04
C GLU A 149 -0.34 -30.25 -1.53
N ARG A 150 -0.91 -29.10 -1.90
CA ARG A 150 -1.22 -28.77 -3.29
C ARG A 150 0.03 -28.64 -4.15
N PHE A 151 1.09 -28.03 -3.65
CA PHE A 151 2.33 -27.86 -4.41
C PHE A 151 3.17 -29.13 -4.44
N ASP A 152 3.25 -29.90 -3.35
CA ASP A 152 4.02 -31.14 -3.29
C ASP A 152 3.42 -32.27 -4.16
N THR A 153 2.17 -32.14 -4.60
CA THR A 153 1.51 -33.11 -5.48
C THR A 153 1.62 -32.77 -6.98
N MET A 154 2.41 -31.74 -7.36
CA MET A 154 2.57 -31.31 -8.76
C MET A 154 3.73 -32.02 -9.43
N PRO A 155 3.50 -33.01 -10.34
CA PRO A 155 4.59 -33.75 -11.00
C PRO A 155 5.38 -32.88 -11.97
N GLU A 156 4.76 -31.84 -12.55
CA GLU A 156 5.42 -30.88 -13.43
C GLU A 156 6.30 -29.87 -12.67
N GLY A 157 6.24 -29.86 -11.35
CA GLY A 157 6.92 -28.89 -10.52
C GLY A 157 6.31 -27.47 -10.63
N PHE A 158 6.98 -26.51 -10.02
CA PHE A 158 6.51 -25.11 -9.95
C PHE A 158 7.71 -24.15 -9.88
N LEU A 159 7.47 -22.87 -10.03
CA LEU A 159 8.52 -21.84 -9.92
C LEU A 159 8.61 -21.30 -8.50
N THR A 160 9.84 -21.14 -8.03
CA THR A 160 10.19 -20.41 -6.82
C THR A 160 10.97 -19.18 -7.23
N GLN A 161 10.46 -18.00 -6.90
CA GLN A 161 11.00 -16.70 -7.31
C GLN A 161 11.36 -15.87 -6.11
N ALA A 162 12.43 -15.06 -6.22
CA ALA A 162 12.79 -14.12 -5.17
C ALA A 162 11.61 -13.19 -4.85
N LYS A 163 11.27 -13.08 -3.57
CA LYS A 163 10.31 -12.09 -3.12
C LYS A 163 11.03 -10.76 -2.95
N LEU A 164 10.76 -9.87 -3.90
CA LEU A 164 11.35 -8.54 -3.92
C LEU A 164 10.75 -7.66 -2.82
N ASP A 165 11.49 -6.65 -2.41
CA ASP A 165 11.10 -5.71 -1.37
C ASP A 165 11.23 -4.24 -1.85
N GLY A 166 10.79 -4.02 -3.07
CA GLY A 166 10.82 -2.72 -3.74
C GLY A 166 9.46 -2.03 -3.79
N GLN A 167 9.36 -1.08 -4.72
CA GLN A 167 8.11 -0.40 -5.03
C GLN A 167 7.41 -1.13 -6.17
N PHE A 168 6.32 -1.83 -5.87
CA PHE A 168 5.46 -2.44 -6.88
C PHE A 168 5.02 -1.42 -7.93
N SER A 169 5.14 -1.78 -9.20
CA SER A 169 4.66 -0.96 -10.31
C SER A 169 4.20 -1.78 -11.50
N TYR A 170 3.25 -1.23 -12.23
CA TYR A 170 2.96 -1.55 -13.62
C TYR A 170 3.74 -0.60 -14.52
N ILE A 171 4.33 -1.13 -15.59
CA ILE A 171 4.80 -0.33 -16.72
C ILE A 171 3.93 -0.68 -17.92
N ILE A 172 3.12 0.27 -18.34
CA ILE A 172 2.18 0.14 -19.45
C ILE A 172 2.82 0.80 -20.67
N LYS A 173 3.11 0.04 -21.69
CA LYS A 173 3.63 0.52 -22.97
C LYS A 173 2.60 0.34 -24.08
N ALA A 174 2.26 1.41 -24.77
CA ALA A 174 1.36 1.42 -25.91
C ALA A 174 1.95 2.35 -26.99
N ASN A 175 2.42 1.80 -28.09
CA ASN A 175 3.19 2.52 -29.11
C ASN A 175 4.38 3.26 -28.47
N ASP A 176 4.47 4.58 -28.64
CA ASP A 176 5.53 5.43 -28.07
C ASP A 176 5.15 6.00 -26.69
N THR A 177 3.99 5.59 -26.14
CA THR A 177 3.51 6.06 -24.84
C THR A 177 3.88 5.08 -23.75
N LEU A 178 4.39 5.61 -22.65
CA LEU A 178 4.73 4.87 -21.46
C LEU A 178 4.05 5.48 -20.24
N THR A 179 3.37 4.63 -19.47
CA THR A 179 2.79 5.02 -18.18
C THR A 179 3.27 4.05 -17.12
N MET A 180 3.78 4.57 -16.01
CA MET A 180 4.15 3.78 -14.84
C MET A 180 3.16 4.06 -13.72
N LEU A 181 2.59 3.01 -13.13
CA LEU A 181 1.61 3.11 -12.05
C LEU A 181 2.10 2.37 -10.81
N THR A 182 2.03 3.02 -9.67
CA THR A 182 2.17 2.32 -8.39
C THR A 182 0.97 1.41 -8.15
N ARG A 183 1.05 0.55 -7.15
CA ARG A 183 -0.08 -0.29 -6.70
C ARG A 183 -1.35 0.52 -6.36
N ALA A 184 -1.18 1.75 -5.88
CA ALA A 184 -2.29 2.65 -5.56
C ALA A 184 -2.76 3.48 -6.75
N GLY A 185 -2.22 3.25 -7.97
CA GLY A 185 -2.57 3.97 -9.17
C GLY A 185 -1.89 5.33 -9.35
N THR A 186 -0.95 5.69 -8.48
CA THR A 186 -0.19 6.92 -8.67
C THR A 186 0.70 6.79 -9.90
N ALA A 187 0.48 7.67 -10.88
CA ALA A 187 1.32 7.73 -12.07
C ALA A 187 2.71 8.33 -11.71
N TRP A 188 3.73 7.80 -12.33
CA TRP A 188 5.09 8.30 -12.25
C TRP A 188 5.88 7.91 -13.50
N ILE A 189 7.05 8.44 -13.69
CA ILE A 189 7.92 8.11 -14.82
C ILE A 189 9.38 8.16 -14.39
N SER A 190 10.20 7.33 -15.03
CA SER A 190 11.65 7.34 -14.95
C SER A 190 12.20 7.44 -16.37
N ASP A 191 13.04 8.41 -16.62
CA ASP A 191 13.61 8.60 -17.95
C ASP A 191 14.56 7.46 -18.31
N ASN A 192 15.35 6.95 -17.36
CA ASN A 192 16.22 5.80 -17.57
C ASN A 192 15.44 4.51 -17.87
N LEU A 193 14.34 4.25 -17.17
CA LEU A 193 13.48 3.09 -17.47
C LEU A 193 12.73 3.28 -18.78
N LYS A 194 12.35 4.52 -19.12
CA LYS A 194 11.68 4.85 -20.38
C LYS A 194 12.52 4.46 -21.58
N GLU A 195 13.80 4.79 -21.61
CA GLU A 195 14.72 4.42 -22.71
C GLU A 195 14.75 2.90 -22.95
N ASP A 196 14.82 2.12 -21.89
CA ASP A 196 14.80 0.66 -21.98
C ASP A 196 13.42 0.12 -22.37
N MET A 197 12.35 0.63 -21.79
CA MET A 197 10.99 0.18 -22.06
C MET A 197 10.52 0.46 -23.50
N LEU A 198 11.01 1.54 -24.12
CA LEU A 198 10.71 1.82 -25.53
C LEU A 198 11.22 0.73 -26.49
N LYS A 199 12.22 -0.06 -26.09
CA LYS A 199 12.76 -1.20 -26.85
C LYS A 199 11.89 -2.45 -26.72
N CYS A 200 10.99 -2.51 -25.73
CA CYS A 200 10.10 -3.65 -25.46
C CYS A 200 8.86 -3.63 -26.37
N SER A 201 8.17 -4.75 -26.48
CA SER A 201 6.87 -4.86 -27.15
C SER A 201 5.79 -4.11 -26.36
N ASP A 202 4.69 -3.75 -27.03
CA ASP A 202 3.52 -3.22 -26.36
C ASP A 202 2.93 -4.22 -25.39
N GLY A 203 2.50 -3.74 -24.23
CA GLY A 203 1.96 -4.57 -23.16
C GLY A 203 2.10 -3.93 -21.79
N VAL A 204 1.82 -4.72 -20.76
CA VAL A 204 1.93 -4.32 -19.36
C VAL A 204 2.95 -5.23 -18.69
N TYR A 205 3.99 -4.64 -18.14
CA TYR A 205 5.05 -5.33 -17.43
C TYR A 205 4.86 -5.12 -15.93
N ILE A 206 4.82 -6.21 -15.18
CA ILE A 206 4.53 -6.23 -13.75
C ILE A 206 5.80 -6.55 -12.99
N GLY A 207 6.15 -5.70 -12.05
CA GLY A 207 7.42 -5.85 -11.33
C GLY A 207 7.56 -4.93 -10.13
N GLU A 208 8.78 -4.83 -9.66
CA GLU A 208 9.18 -3.88 -8.63
C GLU A 208 10.32 -2.99 -9.07
N ALA A 209 10.16 -1.69 -8.78
CA ALA A 209 11.24 -0.73 -8.89
C ALA A 209 12.16 -0.84 -7.67
N LEU A 210 13.46 -0.92 -7.90
CA LEU A 210 14.50 -1.08 -6.90
C LEU A 210 15.64 -0.08 -7.18
N ILE A 211 16.26 0.44 -6.13
CA ILE A 211 17.48 1.24 -6.25
C ILE A 211 18.69 0.33 -6.06
N TYR A 212 19.57 0.32 -7.05
CA TYR A 212 20.81 -0.46 -7.01
C TYR A 212 22.01 0.44 -6.67
N LYS A 213 22.86 -0.06 -5.79
CA LYS A 213 24.16 0.51 -5.49
C LYS A 213 25.20 -0.60 -5.50
N ASP A 214 26.31 -0.39 -6.20
CA ASP A 214 27.41 -1.36 -6.32
C ASP A 214 26.95 -2.76 -6.76
N GLY A 215 25.98 -2.81 -7.69
CA GLY A 215 25.43 -4.03 -8.27
C GLY A 215 24.38 -4.76 -7.42
N LYS A 216 24.05 -4.28 -6.22
CA LYS A 216 23.08 -4.87 -5.30
C LYS A 216 21.91 -3.92 -5.04
N PRO A 217 20.67 -4.44 -4.84
CA PRO A 217 19.56 -3.61 -4.41
C PRO A 217 19.80 -3.08 -2.99
N LEU A 218 19.38 -1.85 -2.74
CA LEU A 218 19.36 -1.29 -1.39
C LEU A 218 18.27 -1.96 -0.55
N ASP A 219 18.47 -1.93 0.78
CA ASP A 219 17.43 -2.35 1.72
C ASP A 219 16.11 -1.59 1.52
N ARG A 220 15.01 -2.22 1.93
CA ARG A 220 13.64 -1.71 1.77
C ARG A 220 13.47 -0.26 2.23
N LYS A 221 13.94 0.04 3.43
CA LYS A 221 13.72 1.35 4.04
C LYS A 221 14.43 2.46 3.28
N THR A 222 15.67 2.22 2.89
CA THR A 222 16.47 3.16 2.13
C THR A 222 15.97 3.23 0.68
N GLY A 223 15.85 2.09 0.00
CA GLY A 223 15.44 2.01 -1.41
C GLY A 223 14.05 2.58 -1.65
N ASN A 224 13.03 2.12 -0.91
CA ASN A 224 11.67 2.63 -1.04
C ASN A 224 11.56 4.09 -0.59
N GLY A 225 12.38 4.53 0.36
CA GLY A 225 12.48 5.94 0.75
C GLY A 225 12.90 6.83 -0.42
N LEU A 226 13.92 6.42 -1.17
CA LEU A 226 14.41 7.14 -2.36
C LEU A 226 13.39 7.11 -3.51
N ILE A 227 12.81 5.94 -3.80
CA ILE A 227 11.79 5.81 -4.85
C ILE A 227 10.57 6.69 -4.54
N ASN A 228 10.09 6.70 -3.29
CA ASN A 228 8.97 7.55 -2.89
C ASN A 228 9.29 9.05 -3.01
N LYS A 229 10.53 9.46 -2.75
CA LYS A 229 10.97 10.84 -3.02
C LYS A 229 10.95 11.13 -4.52
N PHE A 230 11.45 10.20 -5.33
CA PHE A 230 11.49 10.32 -6.78
C PHE A 230 10.09 10.39 -7.40
N ILE A 231 9.16 9.56 -6.97
CA ILE A 231 7.75 9.60 -7.42
C ILE A 231 7.11 10.98 -7.14
N LYS A 232 7.52 11.65 -6.05
CA LYS A 232 7.02 12.97 -5.65
C LYS A 232 7.84 14.14 -6.16
N ARG A 233 8.86 13.91 -7.03
CA ARG A 233 9.82 14.95 -7.42
C ARG A 233 9.17 16.16 -8.06
N GLU A 234 8.26 15.95 -9.01
CA GLU A 234 7.56 17.04 -9.71
C GLU A 234 6.87 17.97 -8.73
N THR A 235 6.06 17.41 -7.83
CA THR A 235 5.37 18.19 -6.79
C THR A 235 6.32 18.92 -5.85
N THR A 236 7.49 18.31 -5.56
CA THR A 236 8.50 18.94 -4.70
C THR A 236 9.13 20.13 -5.41
N LEU A 237 9.48 19.97 -6.69
CA LEU A 237 10.07 21.05 -7.50
C LEU A 237 9.06 22.18 -7.76
N GLU A 238 7.81 21.85 -8.11
CA GLU A 238 6.73 22.83 -8.28
C GLU A 238 6.49 23.65 -6.99
N SER A 239 6.48 22.98 -5.82
CA SER A 239 6.33 23.67 -4.54
C SER A 239 7.47 24.67 -4.26
N LEU A 240 8.70 24.33 -4.64
CA LEU A 240 9.85 25.23 -4.51
C LEU A 240 9.78 26.37 -5.54
N GLN A 241 9.39 26.07 -6.78
CA GLN A 241 9.23 27.08 -7.84
C GLN A 241 8.12 28.08 -7.47
N ASN A 242 6.99 27.64 -6.99
CA ASN A 242 5.88 28.50 -6.54
C ASN A 242 6.32 29.48 -5.43
N LYS A 243 7.26 29.09 -4.55
CA LYS A 243 7.84 30.01 -3.56
C LYS A 243 8.65 31.12 -4.22
N ILE A 244 9.42 30.79 -5.26
CA ILE A 244 10.19 31.78 -6.05
C ILE A 244 9.21 32.73 -6.75
N ASP A 245 8.21 32.19 -7.44
CA ASP A 245 7.22 32.97 -8.21
C ASP A 245 6.43 33.92 -7.30
N THR A 246 6.07 33.48 -6.10
CA THR A 246 5.42 34.33 -5.10
C THR A 246 6.29 35.53 -4.72
N VAL A 247 7.60 35.35 -4.59
CA VAL A 247 8.53 36.44 -4.28
C VAL A 247 8.65 37.40 -5.45
N LEU A 248 8.84 36.87 -6.67
CA LEU A 248 8.97 37.70 -7.88
C LEU A 248 7.70 38.50 -8.16
N ASN A 249 6.53 37.89 -8.04
CA ASN A 249 5.22 38.53 -8.23
C ASN A 249 4.93 39.62 -7.18
N SER A 250 5.59 39.58 -6.03
CA SER A 250 5.54 40.64 -5.02
C SER A 250 6.42 41.83 -5.34
N GLY A 251 7.08 41.86 -6.51
CA GLY A 251 8.01 42.92 -6.91
C GLY A 251 9.37 42.90 -6.19
N ARG A 252 9.70 41.79 -5.52
CA ARG A 252 10.97 41.63 -4.80
C ARG A 252 11.98 40.88 -5.64
N TYR A 253 13.23 41.24 -5.50
CA TYR A 253 14.34 40.51 -6.13
C TYR A 253 14.69 39.25 -5.32
N LEU A 254 15.23 38.23 -6.02
CA LEU A 254 15.76 37.03 -5.37
C LEU A 254 17.08 37.38 -4.67
N THR A 255 17.02 37.59 -3.36
CA THR A 255 18.17 37.87 -2.51
C THR A 255 18.13 37.07 -1.22
N GLY A 256 19.28 36.80 -0.62
CA GLY A 256 19.36 36.15 0.69
C GLY A 256 18.66 34.78 0.74
N LYS A 257 17.58 34.65 1.52
CA LYS A 257 16.85 33.38 1.69
C LYS A 257 16.23 32.85 0.39
N ASN A 258 15.86 33.74 -0.53
CA ASN A 258 15.17 33.33 -1.77
C ASN A 258 16.17 32.81 -2.82
N LEU A 259 17.42 33.29 -2.80
CA LEU A 259 18.50 32.74 -3.61
C LEU A 259 18.81 31.28 -3.21
N LYS A 260 18.72 30.96 -1.90
CA LYS A 260 18.89 29.61 -1.38
C LYS A 260 17.82 28.64 -1.90
N ILE A 261 16.62 29.08 -2.21
CA ILE A 261 15.56 28.21 -2.79
C ILE A 261 15.97 27.79 -4.21
N SER A 262 16.57 28.69 -5.01
CA SER A 262 17.06 28.33 -6.35
C SER A 262 18.22 27.32 -6.29
N GLU A 263 19.08 27.44 -5.29
CA GLU A 263 20.15 26.47 -5.03
C GLU A 263 19.55 25.12 -4.56
N GLU A 264 18.53 25.15 -3.71
CA GLU A 264 17.81 23.95 -3.25
C GLU A 264 17.14 23.22 -4.42
N ILE A 265 16.53 23.93 -5.38
CA ILE A 265 15.95 23.31 -6.59
C ILE A 265 17.03 22.56 -7.36
N LYS A 266 18.17 23.18 -7.65
CA LYS A 266 19.29 22.54 -8.38
C LYS A 266 19.81 21.31 -7.65
N GLN A 267 19.95 21.38 -6.33
CA GLN A 267 20.37 20.24 -5.51
C GLN A 267 19.35 19.10 -5.57
N LYS A 268 18.05 19.43 -5.56
CA LYS A 268 16.99 18.44 -5.68
C LYS A 268 16.94 17.80 -7.07
N GLU A 269 17.08 18.57 -8.12
CA GLU A 269 17.17 18.05 -9.49
C GLU A 269 18.32 17.06 -9.63
N GLN A 270 19.50 17.39 -9.09
CA GLN A 270 20.65 16.50 -9.10
C GLN A 270 20.39 15.23 -8.27
N GLU A 271 19.83 15.35 -7.04
CA GLU A 271 19.45 14.20 -6.22
C GLU A 271 18.49 13.27 -6.98
N PHE A 272 17.48 13.82 -7.65
CA PHE A 272 16.52 13.04 -8.42
C PHE A 272 17.12 12.38 -9.66
N ALA A 273 18.04 13.04 -10.35
CA ALA A 273 18.75 12.44 -11.47
C ALA A 273 19.64 11.26 -11.04
N GLU A 274 20.29 11.36 -9.88
CA GLU A 274 21.08 10.26 -9.31
C GLU A 274 20.19 9.07 -8.92
N ILE A 275 19.02 9.32 -8.31
CA ILE A 275 18.04 8.27 -7.98
C ILE A 275 17.55 7.59 -9.26
N ASP A 276 17.19 8.36 -10.29
CA ASP A 276 16.71 7.83 -11.57
C ASP A 276 17.77 6.94 -12.23
N LYS A 277 19.03 7.39 -12.23
CA LYS A 277 20.16 6.62 -12.76
C LYS A 277 20.39 5.29 -12.05
N ALA A 278 20.14 5.24 -10.74
CA ALA A 278 20.31 4.04 -9.91
C ALA A 278 19.08 3.12 -9.93
N LEU A 279 17.98 3.56 -10.55
CA LEU A 279 16.71 2.83 -10.56
C LEU A 279 16.73 1.69 -11.57
N HIS A 280 16.30 0.51 -11.15
CA HIS A 280 16.11 -0.68 -11.96
C HIS A 280 14.67 -1.19 -11.77
N PHE A 281 14.17 -1.93 -12.75
CA PHE A 281 12.87 -2.58 -12.66
C PHE A 281 13.03 -4.09 -12.82
N VAL A 282 12.63 -4.84 -11.79
CA VAL A 282 12.69 -6.30 -11.80
C VAL A 282 11.31 -6.83 -12.12
N ILE A 283 11.18 -7.47 -13.29
CA ILE A 283 9.93 -7.94 -13.87
C ILE A 283 9.68 -9.40 -13.48
N TRP A 284 8.45 -9.73 -13.10
CA TRP A 284 8.05 -11.12 -12.85
C TRP A 284 6.82 -11.57 -13.65
N ASP A 285 6.12 -10.67 -14.35
CA ASP A 285 4.96 -11.04 -15.18
C ASP A 285 4.76 -10.03 -16.30
N SER A 286 4.03 -10.42 -17.34
CA SER A 286 3.62 -9.54 -18.43
C SER A 286 2.23 -9.87 -18.92
N LEU A 287 1.50 -8.85 -19.35
CA LEU A 287 0.15 -8.95 -19.91
C LEU A 287 0.11 -8.20 -21.25
N THR A 288 -0.80 -8.59 -22.12
CA THR A 288 -1.20 -7.71 -23.21
C THR A 288 -1.99 -6.53 -22.67
N LEU A 289 -2.11 -5.43 -23.43
CA LEU A 289 -2.94 -4.29 -23.03
C LEU A 289 -4.38 -4.72 -22.79
N HIS A 290 -4.93 -5.57 -23.68
CA HIS A 290 -6.29 -6.10 -23.57
C HIS A 290 -6.49 -6.93 -22.29
N GLU A 291 -5.57 -7.85 -21.96
CA GLU A 291 -5.67 -8.64 -20.73
C GLU A 291 -5.65 -7.78 -19.46
N PHE A 292 -4.89 -6.69 -19.50
CA PHE A 292 -4.83 -5.76 -18.38
C PHE A 292 -6.12 -4.95 -18.25
N GLU A 293 -6.71 -4.51 -19.37
CA GLU A 293 -7.99 -3.79 -19.40
C GLU A 293 -9.14 -4.67 -18.92
N GLU A 294 -9.16 -5.95 -19.32
CA GLU A 294 -10.16 -6.92 -18.87
C GLU A 294 -9.94 -7.41 -17.43
N GLY A 295 -8.78 -7.15 -16.83
CA GLY A 295 -8.43 -7.65 -15.50
C GLY A 295 -8.23 -9.16 -15.43
N LEU A 296 -8.03 -9.83 -16.57
CA LEU A 296 -7.92 -11.27 -16.71
C LEU A 296 -6.96 -11.68 -17.83
N SER A 297 -6.07 -12.63 -17.54
CA SER A 297 -5.33 -13.40 -18.55
C SER A 297 -5.48 -14.90 -18.30
N THR A 298 -5.89 -15.63 -19.33
CA THR A 298 -5.98 -17.09 -19.30
C THR A 298 -4.69 -17.75 -19.77
N ARG A 299 -3.70 -16.98 -20.24
CA ARG A 299 -2.39 -17.51 -20.62
C ARG A 299 -1.66 -18.09 -19.40
N PRO A 300 -0.97 -19.24 -19.54
CA PRO A 300 -0.14 -19.80 -18.47
C PRO A 300 0.91 -18.79 -17.96
N TYR A 301 1.23 -18.87 -16.69
CA TYR A 301 2.27 -18.00 -16.10
C TYR A 301 3.63 -18.13 -16.82
N THR A 302 4.00 -19.37 -17.21
CA THR A 302 5.26 -19.62 -17.92
C THR A 302 5.36 -18.88 -19.25
N GLU A 303 4.26 -18.72 -19.97
CA GLU A 303 4.21 -17.95 -21.22
C GLU A 303 4.41 -16.46 -20.94
N ARG A 304 3.61 -15.90 -20.03
CA ARG A 304 3.69 -14.48 -19.63
C ARG A 304 5.06 -14.11 -19.04
N PHE A 305 5.62 -14.99 -18.22
CA PHE A 305 6.96 -14.81 -17.67
C PHE A 305 8.05 -14.93 -18.73
N GLY A 306 7.88 -15.84 -19.70
CA GLY A 306 8.78 -15.95 -20.85
C GLY A 306 8.84 -14.66 -21.69
N GLU A 307 7.71 -13.98 -21.88
CA GLU A 307 7.67 -12.66 -22.53
C GLU A 307 8.33 -11.59 -21.67
N ALA A 308 8.08 -11.60 -20.37
CA ALA A 308 8.76 -10.71 -19.42
C ALA A 308 10.29 -10.85 -19.48
N ILE A 309 10.80 -12.09 -19.56
CA ILE A 309 12.24 -12.36 -19.73
C ILE A 309 12.74 -11.79 -21.06
N LYS A 310 12.03 -12.01 -22.17
CA LYS A 310 12.43 -11.48 -23.49
C LYS A 310 12.58 -9.98 -23.48
N ALA A 311 11.71 -9.26 -22.75
CA ALA A 311 11.79 -7.82 -22.63
C ALA A 311 13.09 -7.32 -21.97
N THR A 312 13.78 -8.18 -21.20
CA THR A 312 15.02 -7.79 -20.50
C THR A 312 16.28 -7.92 -21.37
N PHE A 313 16.24 -8.67 -22.50
CA PHE A 313 17.46 -8.97 -23.28
C PHE A 313 18.11 -7.78 -23.94
N MET A 314 17.35 -6.76 -24.30
CA MET A 314 17.85 -5.55 -25.01
C MET A 314 17.94 -4.34 -24.07
N THR A 315 17.96 -4.57 -22.76
CA THR A 315 17.83 -3.51 -21.76
C THR A 315 18.90 -3.64 -20.68
N SER A 316 19.24 -2.54 -20.06
CA SER A 316 20.26 -2.47 -18.99
C SER A 316 19.64 -2.34 -17.60
N LYS A 317 18.44 -1.74 -17.52
CA LYS A 317 17.75 -1.42 -16.27
C LYS A 317 16.60 -2.37 -15.94
N LEU A 318 16.18 -3.17 -16.92
CA LEU A 318 15.15 -4.19 -16.72
C LEU A 318 15.83 -5.54 -16.45
N LYS A 319 15.40 -6.22 -15.41
CA LYS A 319 15.93 -7.54 -15.02
C LYS A 319 14.79 -8.51 -14.78
N PRO A 320 14.92 -9.78 -15.16
CA PRO A 320 13.94 -10.78 -14.74
C PRO A 320 14.16 -11.09 -13.26
N VAL A 321 13.09 -11.41 -12.56
CA VAL A 321 13.19 -11.90 -11.18
C VAL A 321 13.94 -13.25 -11.16
N SER A 322 14.83 -13.43 -10.18
CA SER A 322 15.52 -14.71 -9.96
C SER A 322 14.50 -15.82 -9.75
N SER A 323 14.60 -16.88 -10.55
CA SER A 323 13.58 -17.93 -10.62
C SER A 323 14.21 -19.31 -10.74
N TYR A 324 13.69 -20.26 -9.99
CA TYR A 324 14.11 -21.65 -9.98
C TYR A 324 12.89 -22.56 -10.14
N ARG A 325 13.00 -23.60 -10.98
CA ARG A 325 12.00 -24.66 -11.05
C ARG A 325 12.32 -25.71 -10.01
N VAL A 326 11.35 -26.03 -9.17
CA VAL A 326 11.45 -26.99 -8.08
C VAL A 326 10.30 -27.99 -8.13
N TYR A 327 10.46 -29.12 -7.46
CA TYR A 327 9.49 -30.22 -7.46
C TYR A 327 8.96 -30.56 -6.06
N SER A 328 9.39 -29.85 -5.04
CA SER A 328 8.87 -29.96 -3.68
C SER A 328 8.90 -28.64 -2.93
N MET A 329 8.01 -28.50 -1.98
CA MET A 329 8.00 -27.32 -1.07
C MET A 329 9.24 -27.26 -0.18
N LYS A 330 9.88 -28.41 0.07
CA LYS A 330 11.17 -28.46 0.78
C LYS A 330 12.29 -27.79 -0.03
N GLU A 331 12.36 -28.02 -1.33
CA GLU A 331 13.31 -27.32 -2.22
C GLU A 331 12.99 -25.83 -2.28
N ALA A 332 11.69 -25.48 -2.39
CA ALA A 332 11.24 -24.09 -2.41
C ALA A 332 11.62 -23.34 -1.11
N GLN A 333 11.51 -24.03 0.04
CA GLN A 333 11.91 -23.45 1.34
C GLN A 333 13.43 -23.22 1.38
N ALA A 334 14.25 -24.17 0.93
CA ALA A 334 15.70 -24.01 0.90
C ALA A 334 16.12 -22.79 0.05
N ILE A 335 15.50 -22.60 -1.13
CA ILE A 335 15.74 -21.42 -1.97
C ILE A 335 15.26 -20.14 -1.29
N ALA A 336 14.14 -20.18 -0.57
CA ALA A 336 13.66 -19.03 0.19
C ALA A 336 14.64 -18.65 1.32
N ASP A 337 15.20 -19.65 1.99
CA ASP A 337 16.21 -19.45 3.06
C ASP A 337 17.51 -18.86 2.47
N ASP A 338 17.94 -19.30 1.27
CA ASP A 338 19.07 -18.69 0.56
C ASP A 338 18.80 -17.21 0.25
N PHE A 339 17.63 -16.86 -0.30
CA PHE A 339 17.26 -15.47 -0.54
C PHE A 339 17.23 -14.64 0.75
N ILE A 340 16.74 -15.21 1.85
CA ILE A 340 16.72 -14.55 3.15
C ILE A 340 18.14 -14.32 3.69
N SER A 341 19.03 -15.31 3.53
CA SER A 341 20.42 -15.20 3.97
C SER A 341 21.19 -14.10 3.22
N GLU A 342 20.78 -13.80 1.98
CA GLU A 342 21.30 -12.72 1.16
C GLU A 342 20.64 -11.36 1.44
N GLY A 343 19.74 -11.29 2.44
CA GLY A 343 19.03 -10.06 2.84
C GLY A 343 17.71 -9.81 2.11
N GLY A 344 17.19 -10.81 1.36
CA GLY A 344 15.87 -10.75 0.72
C GLY A 344 14.71 -11.05 1.67
N GLU A 345 13.48 -10.83 1.22
CA GLU A 345 12.24 -11.01 2.04
C GLU A 345 11.78 -12.48 2.08
N GLY A 346 12.31 -13.34 1.21
CA GLY A 346 11.92 -14.72 1.02
C GLY A 346 11.61 -15.08 -0.43
N ALA A 347 10.60 -15.92 -0.66
CA ALA A 347 10.23 -16.39 -1.99
C ALA A 347 8.71 -16.28 -2.28
N ILE A 348 8.38 -16.28 -3.56
CA ILE A 348 7.04 -16.52 -4.08
C ILE A 348 7.06 -17.81 -4.89
N VAL A 349 6.24 -18.77 -4.46
CA VAL A 349 6.00 -20.00 -5.20
C VAL A 349 4.82 -19.81 -6.14
N LYS A 350 4.94 -20.24 -7.40
CA LYS A 350 3.90 -20.08 -8.43
C LYS A 350 3.74 -21.36 -9.26
N LYS A 351 2.48 -21.76 -9.48
CA LYS A 351 2.18 -22.80 -10.47
C LYS A 351 2.54 -22.33 -11.88
N LEU A 352 2.97 -23.26 -12.72
CA LEU A 352 3.39 -22.97 -14.09
C LEU A 352 2.26 -22.43 -14.96
N ASP A 353 1.04 -22.90 -14.71
CA ASP A 353 -0.18 -22.58 -15.45
C ASP A 353 -1.05 -21.48 -14.80
N THR A 354 -0.55 -20.83 -13.75
CA THR A 354 -1.31 -19.78 -13.05
C THR A 354 -1.84 -18.74 -14.02
N MET A 355 -3.16 -18.56 -14.06
CA MET A 355 -3.81 -17.44 -14.75
C MET A 355 -3.63 -16.15 -13.96
N TRP A 356 -3.66 -15.03 -14.66
CA TRP A 356 -3.66 -13.71 -14.00
C TRP A 356 -5.07 -13.18 -13.85
N LYS A 357 -5.44 -12.78 -12.65
CA LYS A 357 -6.70 -12.09 -12.35
C LYS A 357 -6.59 -11.27 -11.08
N ASP A 358 -7.45 -10.26 -10.94
CA ASP A 358 -7.54 -9.52 -9.68
C ASP A 358 -7.86 -10.42 -8.49
N GLY A 359 -7.39 -10.04 -7.32
CA GLY A 359 -7.65 -10.74 -6.08
C GLY A 359 -6.50 -11.64 -5.60
N THR A 360 -6.77 -12.43 -4.57
CA THR A 360 -5.77 -13.33 -3.97
C THR A 360 -5.80 -14.68 -4.67
N SER A 361 -4.70 -15.03 -5.32
CA SER A 361 -4.53 -16.33 -5.97
C SER A 361 -4.03 -17.38 -4.98
N LYS A 362 -4.63 -18.56 -5.03
CA LYS A 362 -4.15 -19.75 -4.31
C LYS A 362 -3.01 -20.47 -5.05
N ASP A 363 -2.82 -20.15 -6.33
CA ASP A 363 -1.75 -20.72 -7.17
C ASP A 363 -0.43 -19.95 -7.05
N MET A 364 -0.43 -18.91 -6.22
CA MET A 364 0.77 -18.19 -5.82
C MET A 364 0.82 -18.08 -4.30
N VAL A 365 1.91 -18.52 -3.71
CA VAL A 365 2.09 -18.60 -2.26
C VAL A 365 3.39 -17.90 -1.87
N LYS A 366 3.36 -17.12 -0.80
CA LYS A 366 4.54 -16.43 -0.28
C LYS A 366 5.16 -17.21 0.88
N ILE A 367 6.45 -17.48 0.76
CA ILE A 367 7.34 -17.94 1.82
C ILE A 367 8.11 -16.71 2.30
N LYS A 368 8.04 -16.43 3.60
CA LYS A 368 8.75 -15.30 4.23
C LYS A 368 9.60 -15.80 5.37
N ALA A 369 10.66 -15.05 5.68
CA ALA A 369 11.34 -15.23 6.95
C ALA A 369 10.32 -15.11 8.08
N VAL A 370 10.33 -16.10 8.95
CA VAL A 370 9.59 -16.07 10.21
C VAL A 370 10.66 -16.10 11.28
N LEU A 371 10.78 -15.00 12.00
CA LEU A 371 11.62 -14.93 13.19
C LEU A 371 10.76 -15.28 14.39
N ASP A 372 11.30 -16.01 15.32
CA ASP A 372 10.66 -16.34 16.59
C ASP A 372 11.47 -15.79 17.77
N ALA A 373 10.77 -15.52 18.83
CA ALA A 373 11.35 -15.14 20.09
C ALA A 373 10.45 -15.60 21.24
N ASP A 374 11.09 -15.99 22.32
CA ASP A 374 10.43 -16.29 23.59
C ASP A 374 10.50 -15.05 24.49
N LEU A 375 9.38 -14.41 24.78
CA LEU A 375 9.32 -13.17 25.55
C LEU A 375 8.52 -13.35 26.83
N LEU A 376 8.91 -12.62 27.87
CA LEU A 376 8.23 -12.63 29.16
C LEU A 376 6.94 -11.80 29.08
N CYS A 377 5.81 -12.36 29.47
CA CYS A 377 4.56 -11.61 29.60
C CYS A 377 4.58 -10.80 30.90
N VAL A 378 4.58 -9.48 30.78
CA VAL A 378 4.63 -8.54 31.91
C VAL A 378 3.31 -7.87 32.21
N ASP A 379 2.38 -7.87 31.25
CA ASP A 379 1.05 -7.27 31.39
C ASP A 379 0.07 -7.85 30.36
N VAL A 380 -1.24 -7.69 30.61
CA VAL A 380 -2.31 -8.14 29.71
C VAL A 380 -3.33 -7.03 29.53
N GLU A 381 -3.58 -6.64 28.29
CA GLU A 381 -4.60 -5.65 27.95
C GLU A 381 -5.95 -6.30 27.65
N GLY A 382 -7.01 -5.71 28.16
CA GLY A 382 -8.39 -6.13 27.89
C GLY A 382 -8.79 -5.88 26.43
N GLY A 383 -9.60 -6.78 25.90
CA GLY A 383 -10.14 -6.67 24.54
C GLY A 383 -11.27 -5.65 24.43
N SER A 384 -11.52 -5.20 23.20
CA SER A 384 -12.64 -4.33 22.84
C SER A 384 -13.64 -5.06 21.90
N GLY A 385 -14.82 -4.48 21.68
CA GLY A 385 -15.84 -5.05 20.81
C GLY A 385 -16.26 -6.45 21.25
N LYS A 386 -16.18 -7.45 20.37
CA LYS A 386 -16.53 -8.86 20.66
C LYS A 386 -15.64 -9.52 21.72
N TYR A 387 -14.51 -8.92 22.04
CA TYR A 387 -13.57 -9.40 23.05
C TYR A 387 -13.62 -8.62 24.36
N LYS A 388 -14.63 -7.78 24.58
CA LYS A 388 -14.82 -7.05 25.83
C LYS A 388 -14.89 -8.02 27.02
N GLY A 389 -14.05 -7.77 28.05
CA GLY A 389 -13.91 -8.66 29.22
C GLY A 389 -13.04 -9.89 29.02
N LYS A 390 -12.42 -10.05 27.86
CA LYS A 390 -11.46 -11.12 27.52
C LYS A 390 -10.09 -10.52 27.24
N VAL A 391 -9.07 -11.39 27.13
CA VAL A 391 -7.72 -10.99 26.74
C VAL A 391 -7.73 -10.37 25.35
N GLY A 392 -7.29 -9.12 25.25
CA GLY A 392 -7.12 -8.37 23.99
C GLY A 392 -5.75 -8.55 23.39
N ALA A 393 -4.71 -8.29 24.21
CA ALA A 393 -3.32 -8.45 23.81
C ALA A 393 -2.45 -8.74 25.06
N LEU A 394 -1.36 -9.47 24.84
CA LEU A 394 -0.30 -9.67 25.81
C LEU A 394 0.76 -8.58 25.63
N VAL A 395 1.30 -8.06 26.71
CA VAL A 395 2.44 -7.13 26.70
C VAL A 395 3.67 -7.94 27.06
N LEU A 396 4.58 -8.08 26.11
CA LEU A 396 5.74 -8.95 26.22
C LEU A 396 7.03 -8.15 26.17
N GLU A 397 8.04 -8.62 26.91
CA GLU A 397 9.36 -7.99 27.01
C GLU A 397 10.49 -9.00 26.95
N THR A 398 11.66 -8.54 26.49
CA THR A 398 12.94 -9.23 26.79
C THR A 398 13.28 -9.11 28.24
N SER A 399 14.14 -10.00 28.78
CA SER A 399 14.57 -9.99 30.17
C SER A 399 15.16 -8.65 30.66
N CYS A 400 15.76 -7.87 29.77
CA CYS A 400 16.32 -6.55 30.08
C CYS A 400 15.35 -5.38 29.85
N GLY A 401 14.11 -5.62 29.40
CA GLY A 401 13.09 -4.59 29.12
C GLY A 401 13.39 -3.64 27.97
N ARG A 402 14.49 -3.81 27.22
CA ARG A 402 14.85 -2.94 26.09
C ARG A 402 13.92 -3.12 24.89
N LEU A 403 13.28 -4.28 24.77
CA LEU A 403 12.24 -4.54 23.78
C LEU A 403 10.91 -4.76 24.49
N ARG A 404 9.88 -4.05 24.04
CA ARG A 404 8.51 -4.20 24.54
C ARG A 404 7.51 -4.21 23.40
N VAL A 405 6.65 -5.22 23.37
CA VAL A 405 5.72 -5.43 22.27
C VAL A 405 4.35 -5.88 22.76
N LYS A 406 3.29 -5.46 22.06
CA LYS A 406 1.90 -5.92 22.29
C LYS A 406 1.54 -6.96 21.25
N VAL A 407 1.06 -8.11 21.71
CA VAL A 407 0.74 -9.26 20.87
C VAL A 407 -0.72 -9.68 21.09
N GLY A 408 -1.58 -9.36 20.13
CA GLY A 408 -3.00 -9.78 20.13
C GLY A 408 -3.32 -10.71 18.98
N THR A 409 -2.55 -10.64 17.89
CA THR A 409 -2.68 -11.55 16.76
C THR A 409 -2.19 -12.94 17.12
N GLY A 410 -2.89 -14.00 16.70
CA GLY A 410 -2.56 -15.40 17.02
C GLY A 410 -3.37 -15.96 18.17
N LEU A 411 -3.81 -15.16 19.12
CA LEU A 411 -4.70 -15.61 20.21
C LEU A 411 -6.06 -16.06 19.64
N ASN A 412 -6.41 -17.29 19.86
CA ASN A 412 -7.73 -17.83 19.51
C ASN A 412 -8.78 -17.55 20.64
N ASP A 413 -10.03 -17.96 20.45
CA ASP A 413 -11.10 -17.67 21.41
C ASP A 413 -10.90 -18.36 22.76
N LEU A 414 -10.22 -19.52 22.82
CA LEU A 414 -9.88 -20.23 24.05
C LEU A 414 -8.74 -19.50 24.79
N ASP A 415 -7.73 -19.03 24.08
CA ASP A 415 -6.65 -18.22 24.65
C ASP A 415 -7.19 -16.94 25.26
N ARG A 416 -8.11 -16.28 24.56
CA ARG A 416 -8.74 -15.04 25.03
C ARG A 416 -9.69 -15.24 26.22
N ALA A 417 -10.20 -16.44 26.43
CA ALA A 417 -11.08 -16.75 27.54
C ALA A 417 -10.34 -17.05 28.85
N LYS A 418 -9.00 -17.21 28.79
CA LYS A 418 -8.19 -17.43 30.00
C LYS A 418 -8.17 -16.18 30.89
N PRO A 419 -8.04 -16.34 32.22
CA PRO A 419 -7.85 -15.20 33.13
C PRO A 419 -6.60 -14.37 32.75
N PHE A 420 -6.61 -13.08 33.03
CA PHE A 420 -5.50 -12.19 32.67
C PHE A 420 -4.19 -12.58 33.38
N ASP A 421 -4.27 -12.99 34.62
CA ASP A 421 -3.14 -13.46 35.43
C ASP A 421 -2.55 -14.79 34.93
N PHE A 422 -3.28 -15.53 34.08
CA PHE A 422 -2.77 -16.78 33.49
C PHE A 422 -1.47 -16.56 32.69
N TYR A 423 -1.34 -15.43 32.02
CA TYR A 423 -0.20 -15.15 31.15
C TYR A 423 0.96 -14.42 31.87
N ILE A 424 0.65 -13.64 32.91
CA ILE A 424 1.64 -12.79 33.59
C ILE A 424 2.75 -13.66 34.19
N GLY A 425 4.00 -13.29 33.92
CA GLY A 425 5.18 -14.01 34.39
C GLY A 425 5.53 -15.27 33.59
N LYS A 426 4.75 -15.64 32.57
CA LYS A 426 5.06 -16.76 31.69
C LYS A 426 5.88 -16.31 30.48
N VAL A 427 6.67 -17.21 29.96
CA VAL A 427 7.38 -17.07 28.69
C VAL A 427 6.43 -17.42 27.55
N ILE A 428 6.34 -16.56 26.59
CA ILE A 428 5.43 -16.66 25.43
C ILE A 428 6.26 -16.74 24.16
N GLU A 429 6.08 -17.80 23.39
CA GLU A 429 6.62 -17.88 22.03
C GLU A 429 5.81 -17.01 21.09
N ILE A 430 6.51 -16.18 20.36
CA ILE A 430 5.93 -15.34 19.31
C ILE A 430 6.70 -15.47 18.02
N GLN A 431 5.99 -15.32 16.93
CA GLN A 431 6.56 -15.12 15.60
C GLN A 431 6.45 -13.65 15.21
N TYR A 432 7.46 -13.12 14.52
CA TYR A 432 7.46 -11.75 14.02
C TYR A 432 8.21 -11.67 12.69
N ASN A 433 8.02 -10.56 11.97
CA ASN A 433 8.63 -10.40 10.64
C ASN A 433 9.96 -9.64 10.67
N GLU A 434 10.11 -8.67 11.59
CA GLU A 434 11.25 -7.76 11.60
C GLU A 434 11.42 -7.11 12.97
N PHE A 435 12.66 -6.83 13.38
CA PHE A 435 12.97 -5.98 14.52
C PHE A 435 12.80 -4.50 14.18
N ILE A 436 12.17 -3.73 15.05
CA ILE A 436 11.97 -2.29 14.88
C ILE A 436 12.71 -1.51 15.95
N LYS A 437 13.78 -0.84 15.54
CA LYS A 437 14.46 0.13 16.40
C LYS A 437 13.64 1.41 16.52
N SER A 438 13.25 1.76 17.73
CA SER A 438 12.47 2.97 18.00
C SER A 438 13.35 4.22 17.93
N LYS A 439 12.82 5.28 17.28
CA LYS A 439 13.48 6.61 17.27
C LYS A 439 12.95 7.55 18.35
N SER A 440 11.81 7.24 18.94
CA SER A 440 11.06 8.17 19.82
C SER A 440 10.65 7.55 21.16
N LYS A 441 10.75 6.24 21.34
CA LYS A 441 10.39 5.53 22.58
C LYS A 441 11.64 4.99 23.24
N SER A 442 11.57 4.75 24.55
CA SER A 442 12.64 4.14 25.34
C SER A 442 12.84 2.65 25.07
N THR A 443 11.87 2.00 24.43
CA THR A 443 11.90 0.57 24.11
C THR A 443 11.74 0.34 22.61
N ASP A 444 12.45 -0.65 22.08
CA ASP A 444 12.31 -1.15 20.73
C ASP A 444 11.09 -2.08 20.62
N SER A 445 10.73 -2.49 19.42
CA SER A 445 9.53 -3.29 19.16
C SER A 445 9.76 -4.30 18.01
N LEU A 446 8.74 -5.12 17.73
CA LEU A 446 8.72 -6.07 16.64
C LEU A 446 7.60 -5.74 15.64
N PHE A 447 7.83 -6.05 14.38
CA PHE A 447 6.84 -5.83 13.32
C PHE A 447 5.95 -7.07 13.14
N LEU A 448 4.63 -6.86 13.19
CA LEU A 448 3.60 -7.90 13.05
C LEU A 448 3.81 -9.11 13.99
N PRO A 449 4.00 -8.91 15.29
CA PRO A 449 4.16 -10.01 16.22
C PRO A 449 2.88 -10.82 16.33
N ARG A 450 3.03 -12.14 16.43
CA ARG A 450 1.95 -13.10 16.51
C ARG A 450 2.21 -14.10 17.63
N PHE A 451 1.23 -14.33 18.48
CA PHE A 451 1.25 -15.38 19.50
C PHE A 451 1.32 -16.77 18.84
N VAL A 452 2.19 -17.63 19.37
CA VAL A 452 2.28 -19.04 19.00
C VAL A 452 1.76 -19.88 20.17
N GLU A 453 2.47 -19.89 21.30
CA GLU A 453 2.10 -20.66 22.47
C GLU A 453 2.69 -20.11 23.77
N VAL A 454 2.24 -20.65 24.88
CA VAL A 454 2.86 -20.46 26.20
C VAL A 454 3.95 -21.51 26.40
N ARG A 455 5.18 -21.08 26.62
CA ARG A 455 6.33 -21.96 26.82
C ARG A 455 6.40 -22.42 28.26
N GLU A 456 5.71 -23.52 28.58
CA GLU A 456 5.73 -24.10 29.94
C GLU A 456 7.07 -24.77 30.27
N ASP A 457 7.88 -25.04 29.25
CA ASP A 457 9.21 -25.63 29.32
C ASP A 457 10.33 -24.60 29.56
N LYS A 458 10.03 -23.30 29.49
CA LYS A 458 11.02 -22.21 29.63
C LYS A 458 10.64 -21.21 30.71
N ASN A 459 11.69 -20.75 31.43
CA ASN A 459 11.56 -19.73 32.49
C ASN A 459 12.32 -18.42 32.15
N THR A 460 13.00 -18.38 31.02
CA THR A 460 13.81 -17.23 30.58
C THR A 460 13.41 -16.77 29.21
N ALA A 461 13.28 -15.45 29.05
CA ALA A 461 13.02 -14.82 27.76
C ALA A 461 14.29 -14.78 26.89
N THR A 462 14.13 -14.79 25.57
CA THR A 462 15.18 -14.54 24.58
C THR A 462 15.90 -13.22 24.93
N GLY A 463 17.22 -13.21 24.82
CA GLY A 463 18.02 -12.03 25.05
C GLY A 463 17.78 -10.94 23.99
N TYR A 464 17.92 -9.69 24.40
CA TYR A 464 17.74 -8.58 23.45
C TYR A 464 18.74 -8.66 22.27
N GLU A 465 19.99 -8.96 22.56
CA GLU A 465 21.05 -9.05 21.53
C GLU A 465 20.83 -10.22 20.55
N GLU A 466 20.17 -11.29 20.98
CA GLU A 466 19.79 -12.42 20.12
C GLU A 466 18.69 -12.04 19.11
N ILE A 467 17.83 -11.06 19.48
CA ILE A 467 16.76 -10.56 18.60
C ILE A 467 17.28 -9.52 17.61
N VAL A 468 18.30 -8.76 18.02
CA VAL A 468 18.86 -7.67 17.20
C VAL A 468 19.85 -8.19 16.16
N GLY A 469 20.51 -9.30 16.43
CA GLY A 469 21.54 -9.96 15.58
C GLY A 469 22.92 -9.38 15.80
#